data_a2da57e9ef654db1ef71e478f13bbde4
#
_entry.id   a2da57e9ef654db1ef71e478f13bbde4
#
_cell.length_a   1.000
_cell.length_b   1.000
_cell.length_c   1.000
_cell.angle_alpha   90.00
_cell.angle_beta   90.00
_cell.angle_gamma   90.00
#
_symmetry.space_group_name_H-M   'P 1'
#
loop_
_entity.id
_entity.type
_entity.pdbx_description
1 polymer ?
#
loop_
_entity_poly.entity_id
_entity_poly.type
_entity_poly.pdbx_seq_one_letter_code
_entity_poly.pdbx_strand_id
1 'polypeptide(L)'
;MKKLFLTLIIAFATLCGFAQDVEPADACYYEIMGELRNVPDSTVIRLVRIDGNAGRSFANDTIIDGRFHFWINPVSSKEELGLICFPCKDFPTMSLRLWASPGDKVKVTGENTLIFTWKVEGGPPENISWQAYLNDSRELWNQAQRNSILVNELRIQARNLSEEEKITIRQKIDSLLKDDEMLTGQINSNEIRRMKKSAVDAIWMKKLNGLAMEVKYRKNFPYRKEVIALYNSLSGEQKQHKLAQEAHAMLFPPQQVEVGKEMADAELLDLEGNSHSLAELKGKYILIDFWSSGCTPCIMAIPEMEELATTYKEKLNIVSISIDNKDAWKIASEKHRMSWNNWNDHKGQSGIYSRYDLGSIPNYTLISPEGFVLEQWTGYGKGSLKQKIGEYIDKE
;
A
#
# COMPACT_ATOMS: atom_id res chain seq x y z
N MET A 1 9.29 80.92 -21.18
CA MET A 1 9.66 79.78 -20.37
C MET A 1 8.59 78.73 -20.48
N LYS A 2 8.72 77.77 -21.39
CA LYS A 2 7.74 76.69 -21.63
C LYS A 2 8.20 75.46 -20.88
N LYS A 3 7.45 74.97 -19.91
CA LYS A 3 7.67 73.68 -19.22
C LYS A 3 7.05 72.58 -20.05
N LEU A 4 7.89 71.66 -20.49
CA LEU A 4 7.52 70.43 -21.18
C LEU A 4 7.12 69.41 -20.11
N PHE A 5 5.87 68.93 -20.13
CA PHE A 5 5.40 67.78 -19.36
C PHE A 5 5.61 66.51 -20.19
N LEU A 6 6.54 65.69 -19.75
CA LEU A 6 6.77 64.39 -20.35
C LEU A 6 5.91 63.33 -19.62
N THR A 7 4.86 62.88 -20.29
CA THR A 7 3.96 61.85 -19.76
C THR A 7 4.58 60.48 -20.06
N LEU A 8 5.03 59.78 -19.01
CA LEU A 8 5.54 58.44 -19.08
C LEU A 8 4.38 57.45 -19.11
N ILE A 9 4.06 56.87 -20.24
CA ILE A 9 3.13 55.74 -20.38
C ILE A 9 3.88 54.47 -20.00
N ILE A 10 3.60 53.92 -18.83
CA ILE A 10 4.05 52.58 -18.41
C ILE A 10 3.10 51.59 -19.05
N ALA A 11 3.52 50.96 -20.11
CA ALA A 11 2.85 49.79 -20.66
C ALA A 11 3.12 48.60 -19.75
N PHE A 12 2.12 48.13 -19.01
CA PHE A 12 2.13 46.83 -18.36
C PHE A 12 1.99 45.78 -19.44
N ALA A 13 3.12 45.27 -19.91
CA ALA A 13 3.16 44.04 -20.68
C ALA A 13 2.98 42.89 -19.67
N THR A 14 1.78 42.34 -19.62
CA THR A 14 1.54 41.01 -19.01
C THR A 14 2.32 39.97 -19.81
N LEU A 15 3.53 39.67 -19.37
CA LEU A 15 4.23 38.47 -19.78
C LEU A 15 3.49 37.27 -19.16
N CYS A 16 2.53 36.69 -19.89
CA CYS A 16 2.22 35.30 -19.76
C CYS A 16 3.47 34.55 -20.24
N GLY A 17 4.38 34.27 -19.32
CA GLY A 17 5.49 33.38 -19.57
C GLY A 17 4.92 31.98 -19.74
N PHE A 18 4.79 31.54 -21.00
CA PHE A 18 4.86 30.13 -21.30
C PHE A 18 6.24 29.69 -20.80
N ALA A 19 6.24 28.89 -19.74
CA ALA A 19 7.44 28.16 -19.35
C ALA A 19 7.83 27.33 -20.59
N GLN A 20 8.88 27.77 -21.30
CA GLN A 20 9.54 26.91 -22.27
C GLN A 20 10.07 25.72 -21.46
N ASP A 21 9.62 24.52 -21.82
CA ASP A 21 10.20 23.26 -21.36
C ASP A 21 11.68 23.25 -21.78
N VAL A 22 12.54 23.75 -20.92
CA VAL A 22 13.98 23.63 -21.08
C VAL A 22 14.32 22.21 -20.59
N GLU A 23 14.60 21.31 -21.53
CA GLU A 23 15.19 20.01 -21.19
C GLU A 23 16.44 20.26 -20.33
N PRO A 24 16.49 19.74 -19.10
CA PRO A 24 17.71 19.83 -18.32
C PRO A 24 18.76 18.95 -18.99
N ALA A 25 19.78 19.55 -19.56
CA ALA A 25 20.94 18.84 -20.08
C ALA A 25 21.52 17.95 -18.96
N ASP A 26 21.66 16.66 -19.22
CA ASP A 26 22.27 15.61 -18.36
C ASP A 26 21.49 15.10 -17.14
N ALA A 27 20.21 15.36 -16.96
CA ALA A 27 19.43 14.68 -15.92
C ALA A 27 18.77 13.41 -16.46
N CYS A 28 19.08 12.26 -15.85
CA CYS A 28 18.37 10.98 -16.08
C CYS A 28 16.97 11.07 -15.49
N TYR A 29 16.07 11.85 -16.06
CA TYR A 29 14.65 11.90 -15.68
C TYR A 29 13.81 10.91 -16.51
N TYR A 30 12.58 10.65 -16.09
CA TYR A 30 11.55 10.04 -16.93
C TYR A 30 10.36 10.99 -17.07
N GLU A 31 9.66 10.83 -18.20
CA GLU A 31 8.46 11.61 -18.50
C GLU A 31 7.20 10.74 -18.44
N ILE A 32 6.12 11.28 -17.89
CA ILE A 32 4.79 10.67 -17.97
C ILE A 32 3.83 11.71 -18.53
N MET A 33 3.30 11.44 -19.73
CA MET A 33 2.39 12.34 -20.42
C MET A 33 1.01 11.74 -20.56
N GLY A 34 -0.05 12.52 -20.31
CA GLY A 34 -1.43 12.12 -20.48
C GLY A 34 -2.14 12.81 -21.63
N GLU A 35 -2.90 12.02 -22.42
CA GLU A 35 -3.89 12.49 -23.38
C GLU A 35 -5.23 11.82 -23.07
N LEU A 36 -6.13 12.59 -22.46
CA LEU A 36 -7.38 12.11 -21.90
C LEU A 36 -8.57 12.75 -22.61
N ARG A 37 -9.67 12.00 -22.72
CA ARG A 37 -10.95 12.48 -23.24
C ARG A 37 -12.03 12.29 -22.19
N ASN A 38 -13.03 13.17 -22.16
CA ASN A 38 -14.17 13.10 -21.24
C ASN A 38 -13.73 12.98 -19.75
N VAL A 39 -12.62 13.61 -19.41
CA VAL A 39 -12.15 13.80 -18.04
C VAL A 39 -12.36 15.27 -17.72
N PRO A 40 -12.97 15.64 -16.57
CA PRO A 40 -13.22 17.03 -16.22
C PRO A 40 -11.93 17.85 -16.17
N ASP A 41 -11.93 19.04 -16.78
CA ASP A 41 -10.86 20.01 -16.63
C ASP A 41 -10.69 20.43 -15.17
N SER A 42 -9.50 20.86 -14.82
CA SER A 42 -9.11 21.19 -13.44
C SER A 42 -9.06 19.98 -12.48
N THR A 43 -9.17 18.75 -13.01
CA THR A 43 -8.92 17.54 -12.24
C THR A 43 -7.45 17.52 -11.77
N VAL A 44 -7.23 17.40 -10.47
CA VAL A 44 -5.88 17.20 -9.93
C VAL A 44 -5.48 15.73 -10.10
N ILE A 45 -4.37 15.47 -10.78
CA ILE A 45 -3.78 14.14 -10.91
C ILE A 45 -2.52 14.06 -10.05
N ARG A 46 -2.38 12.98 -9.30
CA ARG A 46 -1.24 12.74 -8.41
C ARG A 46 -0.48 11.52 -8.82
N LEU A 47 0.84 11.63 -8.73
CA LEU A 47 1.76 10.53 -8.89
C LEU A 47 2.19 10.01 -7.51
N VAL A 48 2.09 8.70 -7.34
CA VAL A 48 2.37 7.99 -6.09
C VAL A 48 3.45 6.96 -6.36
N ARG A 49 4.57 6.99 -5.65
CA ARG A 49 5.51 5.86 -5.62
C ARG A 49 4.94 4.74 -4.81
N ILE A 50 5.05 3.53 -5.32
CA ILE A 50 4.54 2.33 -4.68
C ILE A 50 5.73 1.49 -4.24
N ASP A 51 5.76 1.21 -2.95
CA ASP A 51 6.80 0.44 -2.33
C ASP A 51 6.14 -0.63 -1.44
N GLY A 52 6.12 -1.87 -1.94
CA GLY A 52 5.36 -2.94 -1.32
C GLY A 52 3.87 -2.59 -1.22
N ASN A 53 3.35 -2.50 0.01
CA ASN A 53 1.96 -2.14 0.30
C ASN A 53 1.76 -0.63 0.59
N ALA A 54 2.84 0.15 0.61
CA ALA A 54 2.79 1.58 0.89
C ALA A 54 2.76 2.40 -0.41
N GLY A 55 1.99 3.49 -0.41
CA GLY A 55 1.96 4.48 -1.47
C GLY A 55 2.32 5.86 -0.93
N ARG A 56 3.31 6.52 -1.53
CA ARG A 56 3.69 7.88 -1.16
C ARG A 56 3.45 8.82 -2.34
N SER A 57 2.53 9.79 -2.16
CA SER A 57 2.34 10.87 -3.13
C SER A 57 3.56 11.80 -3.10
N PHE A 58 4.10 12.14 -4.27
CA PHE A 58 5.30 12.96 -4.37
C PHE A 58 5.24 14.03 -5.49
N ALA A 59 4.32 13.90 -6.45
CA ALA A 59 4.10 14.90 -7.48
C ALA A 59 2.61 15.03 -7.80
N ASN A 60 2.19 16.19 -8.25
CA ASN A 60 0.85 16.43 -8.74
C ASN A 60 0.87 17.39 -9.92
N ASP A 61 -0.12 17.27 -10.79
CA ASP A 61 -0.40 18.15 -11.90
C ASP A 61 -1.91 18.37 -12.01
N THR A 62 -2.33 19.26 -12.87
CA THR A 62 -3.74 19.56 -13.16
C THR A 62 -4.03 19.24 -14.62
N ILE A 63 -5.10 18.47 -14.86
CA ILE A 63 -5.55 18.17 -16.22
C ILE A 63 -6.17 19.42 -16.83
N ILE A 64 -5.60 19.89 -17.95
CA ILE A 64 -6.07 21.01 -18.75
C ILE A 64 -6.18 20.56 -20.20
N ASP A 65 -7.32 20.80 -20.84
CA ASP A 65 -7.62 20.33 -22.20
C ASP A 65 -7.33 18.81 -22.39
N GLY A 66 -7.62 18.02 -21.35
CA GLY A 66 -7.36 16.59 -21.33
C GLY A 66 -5.90 16.19 -21.25
N ARG A 67 -4.99 17.08 -20.88
CA ARG A 67 -3.55 16.82 -20.83
C ARG A 67 -2.97 17.00 -19.44
N PHE A 68 -1.95 16.20 -19.14
CA PHE A 68 -1.07 16.37 -17.97
C PHE A 68 0.35 15.95 -18.31
N HIS A 69 1.34 16.42 -17.54
CA HIS A 69 2.74 16.11 -17.76
C HIS A 69 3.55 16.07 -16.46
N PHE A 70 4.32 15.02 -16.27
CA PHE A 70 5.26 14.88 -15.17
C PHE A 70 6.68 14.71 -15.70
N TRP A 71 7.61 15.54 -15.19
CA TRP A 71 9.06 15.38 -15.32
C TRP A 71 9.61 14.96 -13.98
N ILE A 72 10.14 13.75 -13.86
CA ILE A 72 10.48 13.15 -12.58
C ILE A 72 11.94 12.75 -12.53
N ASN A 73 12.65 13.23 -11.51
CA ASN A 73 13.96 12.70 -11.14
C ASN A 73 13.74 11.35 -10.42
N PRO A 74 14.27 10.24 -10.98
CA PRO A 74 14.10 8.93 -10.37
C PRO A 74 14.90 8.80 -9.07
N VAL A 75 14.39 8.03 -8.14
CA VAL A 75 15.10 7.66 -6.90
C VAL A 75 15.67 6.23 -6.98
N SER A 76 15.32 5.48 -8.01
CA SER A 76 15.82 4.12 -8.26
C SER A 76 15.91 3.84 -9.77
N SER A 77 16.56 2.73 -10.12
CA SER A 77 16.72 2.31 -11.53
C SER A 77 15.41 1.92 -12.21
N LYS A 78 14.38 1.61 -11.46
CA LYS A 78 13.00 1.36 -11.92
C LYS A 78 12.02 1.61 -10.79
N GLU A 79 10.98 2.37 -11.06
CA GLU A 79 9.95 2.74 -10.11
C GLU A 79 8.60 2.15 -10.50
N GLU A 80 7.86 1.64 -9.51
CA GLU A 80 6.44 1.34 -9.65
C GLU A 80 5.64 2.54 -9.18
N LEU A 81 4.71 2.97 -10.01
CA LEU A 81 3.97 4.20 -9.83
C LEU A 81 2.46 3.97 -9.89
N GLY A 82 1.72 4.78 -9.15
CA GLY A 82 0.28 4.89 -9.23
C GLY A 82 -0.14 6.29 -9.65
N LEU A 83 -1.11 6.39 -10.57
CA LEU A 83 -1.80 7.65 -10.83
C LEU A 83 -3.18 7.61 -10.18
N ILE A 84 -3.54 8.68 -9.46
CA ILE A 84 -4.84 8.89 -8.82
C ILE A 84 -5.37 10.28 -9.13
N CYS A 85 -6.69 10.39 -9.32
CA CYS A 85 -7.34 11.65 -9.65
C CYS A 85 -8.23 12.18 -8.53
N PHE A 86 -8.37 13.49 -8.46
CA PHE A 86 -9.21 14.20 -7.49
C PHE A 86 -10.10 15.21 -8.20
N PRO A 87 -11.34 15.45 -7.69
CA PRO A 87 -11.88 14.91 -6.44
C PRO A 87 -12.29 13.44 -6.56
N CYS A 88 -12.09 12.67 -5.47
CA CYS A 88 -12.39 11.22 -5.43
C CYS A 88 -13.88 10.87 -5.66
N LYS A 89 -14.80 11.84 -5.64
CA LYS A 89 -16.23 11.57 -5.90
C LYS A 89 -16.50 11.17 -7.36
N ASP A 90 -15.66 11.65 -8.31
CA ASP A 90 -15.83 11.45 -9.75
C ASP A 90 -14.95 10.34 -10.29
N PHE A 91 -14.07 9.79 -9.45
CA PHE A 91 -13.10 8.76 -9.81
C PHE A 91 -13.19 7.55 -8.89
N PRO A 92 -12.83 6.35 -9.37
CA PRO A 92 -12.76 5.16 -8.53
C PRO A 92 -11.62 5.30 -7.51
N THR A 93 -11.69 4.51 -6.44
CA THR A 93 -10.61 4.45 -5.43
C THR A 93 -9.37 3.70 -5.94
N MET A 94 -9.44 3.10 -7.12
CA MET A 94 -8.34 2.39 -7.76
C MET A 94 -7.38 3.36 -8.44
N SER A 95 -6.08 3.04 -8.44
CA SER A 95 -5.05 3.80 -9.15
C SER A 95 -4.63 3.10 -10.43
N LEU A 96 -4.35 3.87 -11.50
CA LEU A 96 -3.62 3.33 -12.63
C LEU A 96 -2.21 2.93 -12.16
N ARG A 97 -1.76 1.73 -12.52
CA ARG A 97 -0.40 1.25 -12.27
C ARG A 97 0.44 1.39 -13.52
N LEU A 98 1.66 1.90 -13.35
CA LEU A 98 2.65 1.98 -14.40
C LEU A 98 4.07 1.86 -13.81
N TRP A 99 5.02 1.58 -14.67
CA TRP A 99 6.44 1.52 -14.32
C TRP A 99 7.21 2.50 -15.19
N ALA A 100 8.26 3.08 -14.62
CA ALA A 100 9.18 3.97 -15.35
C ALA A 100 10.61 3.77 -14.84
N SER A 101 11.56 3.93 -15.75
CA SER A 101 13.01 3.93 -15.50
C SER A 101 13.62 5.24 -16.00
N PRO A 102 14.83 5.62 -15.54
CA PRO A 102 15.53 6.79 -16.07
C PRO A 102 15.59 6.79 -17.60
N GLY A 103 15.20 7.90 -18.22
CA GLY A 103 15.16 8.09 -19.67
C GLY A 103 13.86 7.64 -20.35
N ASP A 104 12.91 7.03 -19.63
CA ASP A 104 11.66 6.60 -20.23
C ASP A 104 10.71 7.76 -20.55
N LYS A 105 9.95 7.58 -21.65
CA LYS A 105 8.78 8.38 -21.99
C LYS A 105 7.55 7.48 -21.95
N VAL A 106 6.69 7.70 -20.97
CA VAL A 106 5.46 6.92 -20.75
C VAL A 106 4.26 7.75 -21.17
N LYS A 107 3.47 7.23 -22.10
CA LYS A 107 2.22 7.85 -22.54
C LYS A 107 1.03 7.17 -21.90
N VAL A 108 0.13 7.98 -21.32
CA VAL A 108 -1.14 7.53 -20.75
C VAL A 108 -2.29 8.06 -21.59
N THR A 109 -3.20 7.20 -22.02
CA THR A 109 -4.42 7.59 -22.74
C THR A 109 -5.66 7.02 -22.06
N GLY A 110 -6.73 7.84 -22.00
CA GLY A 110 -7.99 7.45 -21.38
C GLY A 110 -9.18 8.20 -22.00
N GLU A 111 -10.37 7.58 -21.98
CA GLU A 111 -11.58 8.15 -22.61
C GLU A 111 -12.67 8.54 -21.62
N ASN A 112 -12.44 8.36 -20.31
CA ASN A 112 -13.39 8.64 -19.25
C ASN A 112 -12.69 8.61 -17.88
N THR A 113 -13.44 8.71 -16.79
CA THR A 113 -12.89 8.73 -15.41
C THR A 113 -12.49 7.36 -14.85
N LEU A 114 -12.58 6.26 -15.66
CA LEU A 114 -12.21 4.92 -15.21
C LEU A 114 -10.68 4.73 -15.28
N ILE A 115 -9.97 5.45 -14.42
CA ILE A 115 -8.51 5.60 -14.44
C ILE A 115 -7.74 4.28 -14.39
N PHE A 116 -8.23 3.27 -13.67
CA PHE A 116 -7.51 1.99 -13.51
C PHE A 116 -7.28 1.27 -14.85
N THR A 117 -8.17 1.47 -15.83
CA THR A 117 -8.11 0.85 -17.15
C THR A 117 -7.61 1.78 -18.26
N TRP A 118 -7.10 2.96 -17.95
CA TRP A 118 -6.42 3.80 -18.93
C TRP A 118 -5.23 3.04 -19.52
N LYS A 119 -4.92 3.33 -20.77
CA LYS A 119 -3.86 2.67 -21.50
C LYS A 119 -2.53 3.31 -21.18
N VAL A 120 -1.50 2.48 -20.99
CA VAL A 120 -0.12 2.90 -20.76
C VAL A 120 0.73 2.38 -21.90
N GLU A 121 1.50 3.24 -22.54
CA GLU A 121 2.43 2.93 -23.64
C GLU A 121 3.83 3.46 -23.30
N GLY A 122 4.86 2.73 -23.70
CA GLY A 122 6.25 3.05 -23.34
C GLY A 122 6.65 2.58 -21.95
N GLY A 123 7.87 2.92 -21.54
CA GLY A 123 8.47 2.47 -20.29
C GLY A 123 8.90 1.00 -20.29
N PRO A 124 9.17 0.42 -19.09
CA PRO A 124 9.68 -0.94 -18.96
C PRO A 124 8.66 -2.01 -19.39
N PRO A 125 9.14 -3.26 -19.64
CA PRO A 125 8.26 -4.38 -20.07
C PRO A 125 7.11 -4.69 -19.13
N GLU A 126 7.22 -4.32 -17.84
CA GLU A 126 6.16 -4.45 -16.84
C GLU A 126 4.87 -3.75 -17.27
N ASN A 127 4.96 -2.60 -17.96
CA ASN A 127 3.79 -1.92 -18.50
C ASN A 127 3.04 -2.78 -19.52
N ILE A 128 3.75 -3.44 -20.42
CA ILE A 128 3.15 -4.34 -21.43
C ILE A 128 2.49 -5.53 -20.74
N SER A 129 3.22 -6.18 -19.82
CA SER A 129 2.71 -7.34 -19.09
C SER A 129 1.48 -6.98 -18.25
N TRP A 130 1.51 -5.88 -17.50
CA TRP A 130 0.38 -5.40 -16.71
C TRP A 130 -0.85 -5.10 -17.56
N GLN A 131 -0.68 -4.37 -18.67
CA GLN A 131 -1.77 -4.05 -19.60
C GLN A 131 -2.38 -5.31 -20.21
N ALA A 132 -1.59 -6.37 -20.43
CA ALA A 132 -2.11 -7.63 -20.93
C ALA A 132 -3.08 -8.29 -19.93
N TYR A 133 -2.77 -8.30 -18.63
CA TYR A 133 -3.71 -8.77 -17.59
C TYR A 133 -4.96 -7.90 -17.49
N LEU A 134 -4.82 -6.58 -17.59
CA LEU A 134 -5.96 -5.66 -17.59
C LEU A 134 -6.88 -5.91 -18.80
N ASN A 135 -6.31 -6.12 -19.99
CA ASN A 135 -7.08 -6.34 -21.22
C ASN A 135 -7.93 -7.61 -21.18
N ASP A 136 -7.45 -8.68 -20.53
CA ASP A 136 -8.23 -9.92 -20.36
C ASP A 136 -9.52 -9.74 -19.56
N SER A 137 -9.59 -8.67 -18.74
CA SER A 137 -10.72 -8.41 -17.84
C SER A 137 -11.18 -6.94 -17.87
N ARG A 138 -10.91 -6.21 -18.96
CA ARG A 138 -11.12 -4.75 -19.04
C ARG A 138 -12.54 -4.34 -18.66
N GLU A 139 -13.56 -5.00 -19.21
CA GLU A 139 -14.96 -4.66 -18.91
C GLU A 139 -15.37 -5.01 -17.48
N LEU A 140 -14.81 -6.08 -16.91
CA LEU A 140 -15.04 -6.43 -15.51
C LEU A 140 -14.42 -5.35 -14.59
N TRP A 141 -13.20 -4.90 -14.91
CA TRP A 141 -12.55 -3.79 -14.20
C TRP A 141 -13.31 -2.47 -14.37
N ASN A 142 -13.83 -2.18 -15.56
CA ASN A 142 -14.64 -0.98 -15.79
C ASN A 142 -15.93 -1.02 -14.95
N GLN A 143 -16.57 -2.18 -14.83
CA GLN A 143 -17.74 -2.32 -13.96
C GLN A 143 -17.39 -2.14 -12.47
N ALA A 144 -16.30 -2.75 -12.00
CA ALA A 144 -15.84 -2.58 -10.62
C ALA A 144 -15.52 -1.11 -10.32
N GLN A 145 -14.94 -0.37 -11.27
CA GLN A 145 -14.69 1.06 -11.12
C GLN A 145 -15.99 1.87 -11.04
N ARG A 146 -17.00 1.58 -11.88
CA ARG A 146 -18.31 2.22 -11.78
C ARG A 146 -18.98 1.96 -10.43
N ASN A 147 -18.92 0.73 -9.95
CA ASN A 147 -19.42 0.37 -8.62
C ASN A 147 -18.71 1.16 -7.53
N SER A 148 -17.37 1.27 -7.60
CA SER A 148 -16.56 2.05 -6.64
C SER A 148 -16.97 3.53 -6.59
N ILE A 149 -17.20 4.16 -7.74
CA ILE A 149 -17.69 5.55 -7.82
C ILE A 149 -19.06 5.66 -7.15
N LEU A 150 -20.01 4.78 -7.51
CA LEU A 150 -21.34 4.80 -6.94
C LEU A 150 -21.36 4.54 -5.43
N VAL A 151 -20.52 3.63 -4.93
CA VAL A 151 -20.35 3.39 -3.48
C VAL A 151 -19.86 4.66 -2.78
N ASN A 152 -18.90 5.40 -3.38
CA ASN A 152 -18.42 6.66 -2.83
C ASN A 152 -19.51 7.73 -2.80
N GLU A 153 -20.29 7.86 -3.87
CA GLU A 153 -21.44 8.79 -3.92
C GLU A 153 -22.47 8.46 -2.83
N LEU A 154 -22.85 7.18 -2.69
CA LEU A 154 -23.78 6.72 -1.66
C LEU A 154 -23.27 6.99 -0.24
N ARG A 155 -21.97 6.78 0.00
CA ARG A 155 -21.34 7.10 1.30
C ARG A 155 -21.35 8.59 1.60
N ILE A 156 -21.15 9.45 0.59
CA ILE A 156 -21.22 10.92 0.74
C ILE A 156 -22.66 11.33 1.06
N GLN A 157 -23.65 10.81 0.32
CA GLN A 157 -25.06 11.05 0.59
C GLN A 157 -25.47 10.66 2.01
N ALA A 158 -24.99 9.52 2.49
CA ALA A 158 -25.32 9.00 3.82
C ALA A 158 -24.86 9.89 4.99
N ARG A 159 -23.89 10.81 4.78
CA ARG A 159 -23.30 11.60 5.89
C ARG A 159 -24.30 12.45 6.63
N ASN A 160 -25.33 12.97 5.94
CA ASN A 160 -26.29 13.94 6.45
C ASN A 160 -27.71 13.34 6.63
N LEU A 161 -27.85 12.02 6.56
CA LEU A 161 -29.14 11.33 6.66
C LEU A 161 -29.38 10.79 8.07
N SER A 162 -30.67 10.56 8.41
CA SER A 162 -31.09 9.85 9.61
C SER A 162 -30.65 8.38 9.55
N GLU A 163 -30.62 7.69 10.70
CA GLU A 163 -30.22 6.27 10.73
C GLU A 163 -31.20 5.38 9.95
N GLU A 164 -32.49 5.73 9.90
CA GLU A 164 -33.50 4.99 9.13
C GLU A 164 -33.23 5.11 7.60
N GLU A 165 -32.95 6.31 7.10
CA GLU A 165 -32.61 6.54 5.70
C GLU A 165 -31.29 5.87 5.30
N LYS A 166 -30.30 5.78 6.22
CA LYS A 166 -29.04 5.08 6.01
C LYS A 166 -29.21 3.59 5.79
N ILE A 167 -30.27 2.96 6.30
CA ILE A 167 -30.52 1.51 6.10
C ILE A 167 -30.64 1.19 4.60
N THR A 168 -31.44 1.96 3.86
CA THR A 168 -31.62 1.76 2.40
C THR A 168 -30.31 1.96 1.64
N ILE A 169 -29.50 2.95 2.04
CA ILE A 169 -28.20 3.18 1.40
C ILE A 169 -27.24 2.03 1.70
N ARG A 170 -27.18 1.55 2.95
CA ARG A 170 -26.36 0.39 3.32
C ARG A 170 -26.72 -0.83 2.48
N GLN A 171 -28.01 -1.14 2.30
CA GLN A 171 -28.46 -2.26 1.44
C GLN A 171 -27.98 -2.12 0.00
N LYS A 172 -28.03 -0.92 -0.58
CA LYS A 172 -27.51 -0.66 -1.93
C LYS A 172 -26.00 -0.87 -1.99
N ILE A 173 -25.26 -0.35 -1.02
CA ILE A 173 -23.81 -0.55 -0.93
C ILE A 173 -23.47 -2.05 -0.81
N ASP A 174 -24.17 -2.79 0.04
CA ASP A 174 -23.96 -4.23 0.23
C ASP A 174 -24.21 -5.01 -1.06
N SER A 175 -25.23 -4.63 -1.84
CA SER A 175 -25.49 -5.22 -3.17
C SER A 175 -24.33 -4.97 -4.13
N LEU A 176 -23.82 -3.72 -4.21
CA LEU A 176 -22.68 -3.38 -5.07
C LEU A 176 -21.40 -4.10 -4.65
N LEU A 177 -21.14 -4.23 -3.35
CA LEU A 177 -19.97 -4.97 -2.85
C LEU A 177 -20.07 -6.46 -3.16
N LYS A 178 -21.28 -7.05 -3.14
CA LYS A 178 -21.50 -8.43 -3.56
C LYS A 178 -21.27 -8.61 -5.06
N ASP A 179 -21.70 -7.66 -5.88
CA ASP A 179 -21.42 -7.67 -7.32
C ASP A 179 -19.91 -7.58 -7.57
N ASP A 180 -19.19 -6.72 -6.87
CA ASP A 180 -17.72 -6.61 -6.95
C ASP A 180 -17.01 -7.90 -6.56
N GLU A 181 -17.55 -8.65 -5.61
CA GLU A 181 -17.03 -9.97 -5.24
C GLU A 181 -17.13 -10.97 -6.40
N MET A 182 -18.25 -10.97 -7.13
CA MET A 182 -18.43 -11.81 -8.32
C MET A 182 -17.51 -11.39 -9.47
N LEU A 183 -17.36 -10.07 -9.70
CA LEU A 183 -16.43 -9.53 -10.70
C LEU A 183 -14.99 -9.93 -10.39
N THR A 184 -14.57 -9.79 -9.12
CA THR A 184 -13.24 -10.20 -8.64
C THR A 184 -13.00 -11.70 -8.88
N GLY A 185 -13.99 -12.54 -8.63
CA GLY A 185 -13.91 -13.98 -8.92
C GLY A 185 -13.63 -14.28 -10.41
N GLN A 186 -14.31 -13.58 -11.32
CA GLN A 186 -14.11 -13.73 -12.76
C GLN A 186 -12.73 -13.17 -13.19
N ILE A 187 -12.31 -12.04 -12.65
CA ILE A 187 -10.99 -11.45 -12.89
C ILE A 187 -9.89 -12.44 -12.46
N ASN A 188 -9.98 -12.99 -11.26
CA ASN A 188 -9.02 -13.98 -10.74
C ASN A 188 -8.95 -15.22 -11.67
N SER A 189 -10.08 -15.69 -12.18
CA SER A 189 -10.13 -16.79 -13.15
C SER A 189 -9.36 -16.47 -14.45
N ASN A 190 -9.56 -15.25 -14.98
CA ASN A 190 -8.85 -14.79 -16.18
C ASN A 190 -7.36 -14.63 -15.94
N GLU A 191 -6.94 -14.05 -14.81
CA GLU A 191 -5.54 -13.92 -14.40
C GLU A 191 -4.86 -15.30 -14.29
N ILE A 192 -5.47 -16.25 -13.60
CA ILE A 192 -4.97 -17.63 -13.49
C ILE A 192 -4.82 -18.29 -14.87
N ARG A 193 -5.81 -18.09 -15.76
CA ARG A 193 -5.76 -18.62 -17.13
C ARG A 193 -4.60 -18.04 -17.93
N ARG A 194 -4.33 -16.74 -17.81
CA ARG A 194 -3.17 -16.09 -18.41
C ARG A 194 -1.87 -16.63 -17.81
N MET A 195 -1.76 -16.68 -16.49
CA MET A 195 -0.57 -17.16 -15.79
C MET A 195 -0.15 -18.57 -16.20
N LYS A 196 -1.11 -19.46 -16.46
CA LYS A 196 -0.85 -20.83 -16.96
C LYS A 196 -0.21 -20.87 -18.36
N LYS A 197 -0.28 -19.75 -19.13
CA LYS A 197 0.17 -19.68 -20.54
C LYS A 197 1.33 -18.72 -20.76
N SER A 198 1.64 -17.88 -19.80
CA SER A 198 2.69 -16.86 -19.90
C SER A 198 3.97 -17.31 -19.18
N ALA A 199 5.10 -16.75 -19.61
CA ALA A 199 6.36 -16.87 -18.86
C ALA A 199 6.25 -16.17 -17.51
N VAL A 200 7.04 -16.64 -16.56
CA VAL A 200 7.14 -16.02 -15.23
C VAL A 200 7.99 -14.75 -15.33
N ASP A 201 7.37 -13.60 -15.18
CA ASP A 201 7.99 -12.27 -15.12
C ASP A 201 7.64 -11.58 -13.78
N ALA A 202 8.08 -10.33 -13.62
CA ALA A 202 7.83 -9.55 -12.41
C ALA A 202 6.32 -9.35 -12.14
N ILE A 203 5.51 -9.16 -13.19
CA ILE A 203 4.06 -8.99 -13.06
C ILE A 203 3.39 -10.33 -12.72
N TRP A 204 3.84 -11.42 -13.31
CA TRP A 204 3.38 -12.77 -12.97
C TRP A 204 3.60 -13.06 -11.46
N MET A 205 4.81 -12.74 -10.95
CA MET A 205 5.11 -12.88 -9.53
C MET A 205 4.22 -12.02 -8.63
N LYS A 206 3.95 -10.79 -9.06
CA LYS A 206 3.03 -9.88 -8.36
C LYS A 206 1.60 -10.42 -8.33
N LYS A 207 1.13 -10.98 -9.45
CA LYS A 207 -0.20 -11.62 -9.54
C LYS A 207 -0.28 -12.87 -8.66
N LEU A 208 0.77 -13.70 -8.63
CA LEU A 208 0.83 -14.86 -7.73
C LEU A 208 0.72 -14.42 -6.26
N ASN A 209 1.46 -13.38 -5.87
CA ASN A 209 1.41 -12.86 -4.51
C ASN A 209 0.01 -12.34 -4.15
N GLY A 210 -0.64 -11.58 -5.04
CA GLY A 210 -2.03 -11.13 -4.86
C GLY A 210 -3.03 -12.28 -4.72
N LEU A 211 -2.93 -13.30 -5.56
CA LEU A 211 -3.78 -14.50 -5.47
C LEU A 211 -3.52 -15.31 -4.19
N ALA A 212 -2.27 -15.35 -3.71
CA ALA A 212 -1.94 -16.00 -2.43
C ALA A 212 -2.56 -15.25 -1.24
N MET A 213 -2.66 -13.91 -1.29
CA MET A 213 -3.41 -13.11 -0.32
C MET A 213 -4.90 -13.49 -0.32
N GLU A 214 -5.53 -13.63 -1.50
CA GLU A 214 -6.93 -14.09 -1.59
C GLU A 214 -7.11 -15.48 -0.93
N VAL A 215 -6.16 -16.42 -1.20
CA VAL A 215 -6.16 -17.75 -0.59
C VAL A 215 -6.05 -17.68 0.94
N LYS A 216 -5.22 -16.78 1.48
CA LYS A 216 -5.00 -16.61 2.92
C LYS A 216 -6.23 -16.04 3.62
N TYR A 217 -6.78 -14.93 3.10
CA TYR A 217 -7.80 -14.15 3.80
C TYR A 217 -9.24 -14.57 3.45
N ARG A 218 -9.46 -15.30 2.36
CA ARG A 218 -10.79 -15.80 1.97
C ARG A 218 -10.86 -17.31 2.15
N LYS A 219 -11.44 -17.74 3.28
CA LYS A 219 -11.53 -19.17 3.67
C LYS A 219 -12.04 -20.08 2.54
N ASN A 220 -13.02 -19.62 1.77
CA ASN A 220 -13.66 -20.37 0.68
C ASN A 220 -13.21 -19.87 -0.70
N PHE A 221 -11.97 -19.40 -0.85
CA PHE A 221 -11.47 -18.95 -2.15
C PHE A 221 -11.48 -20.12 -3.16
N PRO A 222 -12.24 -20.00 -4.26
CA PRO A 222 -12.52 -21.15 -5.14
C PRO A 222 -11.31 -21.65 -5.92
N TYR A 223 -10.30 -20.80 -6.12
CA TYR A 223 -9.11 -21.10 -6.93
C TYR A 223 -7.89 -21.48 -6.10
N ARG A 224 -8.06 -21.86 -4.83
CA ARG A 224 -6.93 -22.24 -3.93
C ARG A 224 -6.01 -23.30 -4.55
N LYS A 225 -6.59 -24.34 -5.15
CA LYS A 225 -5.81 -25.44 -5.76
C LYS A 225 -4.98 -24.94 -6.95
N GLU A 226 -5.56 -24.10 -7.80
CA GLU A 226 -4.90 -23.54 -8.97
C GLU A 226 -3.75 -22.61 -8.56
N VAL A 227 -3.92 -21.78 -7.54
CA VAL A 227 -2.87 -20.88 -7.04
C VAL A 227 -1.71 -21.70 -6.46
N ILE A 228 -1.99 -22.75 -5.68
CA ILE A 228 -0.97 -23.68 -5.19
C ILE A 228 -0.23 -24.35 -6.36
N ALA A 229 -0.94 -24.76 -7.41
CA ALA A 229 -0.32 -25.36 -8.60
C ALA A 229 0.58 -24.36 -9.34
N LEU A 230 0.18 -23.08 -9.47
CA LEU A 230 1.01 -22.01 -10.03
C LEU A 230 2.29 -21.82 -9.21
N TYR A 231 2.19 -21.75 -7.88
CA TYR A 231 3.37 -21.66 -7.01
C TYR A 231 4.29 -22.89 -7.18
N ASN A 232 3.74 -24.09 -7.22
CA ASN A 232 4.50 -25.31 -7.36
C ASN A 232 5.22 -25.42 -8.71
N SER A 233 4.72 -24.77 -9.76
CA SER A 233 5.34 -24.72 -11.09
C SER A 233 6.60 -23.85 -11.16
N LEU A 234 6.86 -23.01 -10.16
CA LEU A 234 8.07 -22.20 -10.08
C LEU A 234 9.32 -23.06 -9.95
N SER A 235 10.40 -22.67 -10.65
CA SER A 235 11.72 -23.24 -10.47
C SER A 235 12.29 -22.98 -9.06
N GLY A 236 13.35 -23.71 -8.68
CA GLY A 236 14.04 -23.48 -7.41
C GLY A 236 14.56 -22.03 -7.28
N GLU A 237 15.10 -21.46 -8.35
CA GLU A 237 15.58 -20.08 -8.40
C GLU A 237 14.42 -19.09 -8.26
N GLN A 238 13.33 -19.28 -9.00
CA GLN A 238 12.14 -18.42 -8.91
C GLN A 238 11.51 -18.41 -7.52
N LYS A 239 11.57 -19.52 -6.79
CA LYS A 239 11.10 -19.61 -5.40
C LYS A 239 11.95 -18.81 -4.41
N GLN A 240 13.16 -18.39 -4.77
CA GLN A 240 13.97 -17.46 -3.96
C GLN A 240 13.57 -16.00 -4.12
N HIS A 241 12.75 -15.67 -5.11
CA HIS A 241 12.24 -14.31 -5.28
C HIS A 241 11.36 -13.91 -4.09
N LYS A 242 11.52 -12.69 -3.56
CA LYS A 242 10.82 -12.19 -2.37
C LYS A 242 9.30 -12.43 -2.44
N LEU A 243 8.65 -12.06 -3.56
CA LEU A 243 7.19 -12.25 -3.71
C LEU A 243 6.78 -13.73 -3.74
N ALA A 244 7.65 -14.65 -4.21
CA ALA A 244 7.37 -16.07 -4.14
C ALA A 244 7.50 -16.62 -2.72
N GLN A 245 8.46 -16.11 -1.94
CA GLN A 245 8.59 -16.47 -0.51
C GLN A 245 7.40 -15.96 0.31
N GLU A 246 6.95 -14.74 0.06
CA GLU A 246 5.73 -14.20 0.66
C GLU A 246 4.50 -15.03 0.28
N ALA A 247 4.34 -15.37 -1.01
CA ALA A 247 3.27 -16.25 -1.47
C ALA A 247 3.35 -17.63 -0.80
N HIS A 248 4.55 -18.19 -0.61
CA HIS A 248 4.74 -19.44 0.13
C HIS A 248 4.19 -19.34 1.55
N ALA A 249 4.58 -18.30 2.29
CA ALA A 249 4.13 -18.12 3.68
C ALA A 249 2.61 -17.98 3.79
N MET A 250 1.96 -17.41 2.76
CA MET A 250 0.50 -17.29 2.69
C MET A 250 -0.20 -18.59 2.30
N LEU A 251 0.37 -19.36 1.37
CA LEU A 251 -0.20 -20.62 0.87
C LEU A 251 0.05 -21.78 1.82
N PHE A 252 1.20 -21.79 2.50
CA PHE A 252 1.68 -22.81 3.42
C PHE A 252 2.14 -22.14 4.73
N PRO A 253 1.21 -21.56 5.49
CA PRO A 253 1.56 -20.81 6.69
C PRO A 253 2.32 -21.72 7.67
N PRO A 254 3.40 -21.22 8.30
CA PRO A 254 4.08 -21.96 9.35
C PRO A 254 3.16 -22.15 10.54
N GLN A 255 3.53 -23.09 11.42
CA GLN A 255 2.80 -23.26 12.67
C GLN A 255 2.77 -21.93 13.44
N GLN A 256 1.58 -21.47 13.76
CA GLN A 256 1.37 -20.24 14.54
C GLN A 256 1.82 -20.46 15.99
N VAL A 257 2.26 -19.38 16.63
CA VAL A 257 2.40 -19.38 18.09
C VAL A 257 1.00 -19.37 18.73
N GLU A 258 0.86 -20.04 19.85
CA GLU A 258 -0.41 -20.16 20.57
C GLU A 258 -0.26 -19.64 22.00
N VAL A 259 -1.32 -19.11 22.57
CA VAL A 259 -1.37 -18.74 23.99
C VAL A 259 -1.01 -19.93 24.87
N GLY A 260 -0.14 -19.72 25.85
CA GLY A 260 0.39 -20.75 26.75
C GLY A 260 1.58 -21.56 26.15
N LYS A 261 2.01 -21.28 24.94
CA LYS A 261 3.21 -21.88 24.32
C LYS A 261 4.38 -20.90 24.29
N GLU A 262 5.58 -21.45 24.06
CA GLU A 262 6.78 -20.64 23.90
C GLU A 262 6.66 -19.69 22.69
N MET A 263 7.22 -18.50 22.84
CA MET A 263 7.31 -17.51 21.75
C MET A 263 8.17 -18.06 20.60
N ALA A 264 7.85 -17.69 19.37
CA ALA A 264 8.76 -17.87 18.24
C ALA A 264 9.78 -16.72 18.23
N ASP A 265 10.99 -17.04 17.78
CA ASP A 265 12.09 -16.08 17.68
C ASP A 265 12.70 -16.08 16.29
N ALA A 266 13.42 -15.02 15.95
CA ALA A 266 14.16 -14.86 14.71
C ALA A 266 15.28 -13.83 14.89
N GLU A 267 16.21 -13.82 13.96
CA GLU A 267 17.15 -12.71 13.82
C GLU A 267 16.42 -11.47 13.32
N LEU A 268 16.52 -10.37 14.08
CA LEU A 268 15.91 -9.07 13.83
C LEU A 268 17.02 -8.01 13.80
N LEU A 269 16.88 -7.01 12.93
CA LEU A 269 17.85 -5.94 12.81
C LEU A 269 17.26 -4.62 13.33
N ASP A 270 18.06 -3.84 14.05
CA ASP A 270 17.74 -2.46 14.39
C ASP A 270 18.07 -1.50 13.21
N LEU A 271 17.83 -0.20 13.40
CA LEU A 271 18.07 0.83 12.38
C LEU A 271 19.54 0.99 12.03
N GLU A 272 20.44 0.67 12.95
CA GLU A 272 21.89 0.69 12.82
C GLU A 272 22.43 -0.58 12.14
N GLY A 273 21.61 -1.63 12.05
CA GLY A 273 21.95 -2.93 11.45
C GLY A 273 22.53 -3.94 12.44
N ASN A 274 22.41 -3.70 13.75
CA ASN A 274 22.78 -4.68 14.75
C ASN A 274 21.73 -5.79 14.81
N SER A 275 22.20 -7.03 15.06
CA SER A 275 21.34 -8.20 15.17
C SER A 275 20.83 -8.37 16.59
N HIS A 276 19.53 -8.64 16.72
CA HIS A 276 18.80 -8.86 17.95
C HIS A 276 17.94 -10.10 17.88
N SER A 277 17.49 -10.58 19.03
CA SER A 277 16.50 -11.64 19.15
C SER A 277 15.49 -11.30 20.26
N LEU A 278 14.26 -11.85 20.15
CA LEU A 278 13.28 -11.68 21.22
C LEU A 278 13.73 -12.35 22.52
N ALA A 279 14.57 -13.38 22.44
CA ALA A 279 15.09 -14.09 23.60
C ALA A 279 15.94 -13.21 24.52
N GLU A 280 16.62 -12.16 24.00
CA GLU A 280 17.41 -11.22 24.82
C GLU A 280 16.56 -10.32 25.71
N LEU A 281 15.26 -10.22 25.42
CA LEU A 281 14.30 -9.41 26.18
C LEU A 281 13.66 -10.15 27.34
N LYS A 282 13.94 -11.46 27.52
CA LYS A 282 13.43 -12.28 28.63
C LYS A 282 13.84 -11.71 29.99
N GLY A 283 13.09 -12.03 31.03
CA GLY A 283 13.25 -11.48 32.37
C GLY A 283 12.32 -10.31 32.68
N LYS A 284 11.68 -9.74 31.65
CA LYS A 284 10.57 -8.79 31.73
C LYS A 284 9.45 -9.29 30.82
N TYR A 285 8.24 -8.78 31.03
CA TYR A 285 7.18 -8.95 30.02
C TYR A 285 7.65 -8.38 28.68
N ILE A 286 7.21 -8.99 27.56
CA ILE A 286 7.54 -8.49 26.21
C ILE A 286 6.23 -8.20 25.49
N LEU A 287 6.03 -6.96 25.07
CA LEU A 287 4.97 -6.59 24.15
C LEU A 287 5.54 -6.52 22.74
N ILE A 288 5.16 -7.47 21.89
CA ILE A 288 5.43 -7.40 20.45
C ILE A 288 4.30 -6.61 19.79
N ASP A 289 4.67 -5.65 18.95
CA ASP A 289 3.80 -4.88 18.08
C ASP A 289 4.23 -5.06 16.62
N PHE A 290 3.41 -5.73 15.81
CA PHE A 290 3.64 -5.79 14.37
C PHE A 290 2.95 -4.63 13.67
N TRP A 291 3.73 -3.85 12.93
CA TRP A 291 3.27 -2.61 12.33
C TRP A 291 3.79 -2.38 10.90
N SER A 292 3.26 -1.37 10.22
CA SER A 292 3.81 -0.83 8.96
C SER A 292 3.58 0.66 8.82
N SER A 293 4.37 1.31 7.99
CA SER A 293 4.29 2.75 7.69
C SER A 293 2.95 3.19 7.09
N GLY A 294 2.25 2.27 6.41
CA GLY A 294 0.93 2.50 5.83
C GLY A 294 -0.25 2.21 6.77
N CYS A 295 0.02 1.72 7.98
CA CYS A 295 -1.01 1.32 8.94
C CYS A 295 -1.42 2.49 9.85
N THR A 296 -2.49 3.20 9.51
CA THR A 296 -2.98 4.33 10.32
C THR A 296 -3.26 3.98 11.80
N PRO A 297 -3.95 2.86 12.13
CA PRO A 297 -4.15 2.49 13.53
C PRO A 297 -2.84 2.19 14.28
N CYS A 298 -1.82 1.64 13.60
CA CYS A 298 -0.50 1.41 14.19
C CYS A 298 0.17 2.75 14.59
N ILE A 299 0.12 3.73 13.69
CA ILE A 299 0.65 5.07 13.96
C ILE A 299 -0.11 5.76 15.11
N MET A 300 -1.42 5.57 15.19
CA MET A 300 -2.23 6.11 16.29
C MET A 300 -1.90 5.50 17.65
N ALA A 301 -1.34 4.29 17.70
CA ALA A 301 -0.95 3.61 18.93
C ALA A 301 0.36 4.13 19.53
N ILE A 302 1.23 4.76 18.74
CA ILE A 302 2.57 5.20 19.15
C ILE A 302 2.58 6.02 20.47
N PRO A 303 1.71 7.04 20.65
CA PRO A 303 1.72 7.81 21.90
C PRO A 303 1.41 6.97 23.15
N GLU A 304 0.52 5.97 23.05
CA GLU A 304 0.17 5.08 24.15
C GLU A 304 1.32 4.09 24.44
N MET A 305 2.01 3.62 23.41
CA MET A 305 3.20 2.78 23.57
C MET A 305 4.36 3.53 24.21
N GLU A 306 4.56 4.81 23.92
CA GLU A 306 5.53 5.68 24.59
C GLU A 306 5.22 5.81 26.09
N GLU A 307 3.95 6.03 26.43
CA GLU A 307 3.49 6.05 27.82
C GLU A 307 3.77 4.71 28.52
N LEU A 308 3.46 3.58 27.89
CA LEU A 308 3.72 2.24 28.45
C LEU A 308 5.21 1.95 28.62
N ALA A 309 6.04 2.28 27.63
CA ALA A 309 7.49 2.13 27.68
C ALA A 309 8.11 2.90 28.86
N THR A 310 7.55 4.07 29.18
CA THR A 310 8.00 4.90 30.30
C THR A 310 7.46 4.38 31.63
N THR A 311 6.15 4.08 31.69
CA THR A 311 5.46 3.70 32.93
C THR A 311 5.93 2.34 33.46
N TYR A 312 6.13 1.37 32.56
CA TYR A 312 6.49 -0.01 32.93
C TYR A 312 7.94 -0.36 32.60
N LYS A 313 8.83 0.61 32.50
CA LYS A 313 10.24 0.44 32.11
C LYS A 313 10.95 -0.72 32.80
N GLU A 314 10.69 -0.93 34.11
CA GLU A 314 11.34 -1.99 34.89
C GLU A 314 10.71 -3.37 34.71
N LYS A 315 9.46 -3.44 34.22
CA LYS A 315 8.69 -4.69 34.09
C LYS A 315 8.39 -5.10 32.65
N LEU A 316 8.44 -4.17 31.66
CA LEU A 316 8.03 -4.36 30.29
C LEU A 316 9.09 -3.96 29.29
N ASN A 317 9.41 -4.83 28.36
CA ASN A 317 10.12 -4.52 27.12
C ASN A 317 9.09 -4.41 25.98
N ILE A 318 9.09 -3.31 25.25
CA ILE A 318 8.31 -3.16 24.03
C ILE A 318 9.23 -3.38 22.82
N VAL A 319 8.76 -4.13 21.83
CA VAL A 319 9.43 -4.28 20.56
C VAL A 319 8.41 -4.15 19.42
N SER A 320 8.54 -3.10 18.63
CA SER A 320 7.80 -2.94 17.38
C SER A 320 8.57 -3.61 16.25
N ILE A 321 7.93 -4.54 15.54
CA ILE A 321 8.53 -5.26 14.42
C ILE A 321 7.81 -4.83 13.15
N SER A 322 8.53 -4.13 12.28
CA SER A 322 7.96 -3.66 11.01
C SER A 322 7.89 -4.78 9.97
N ILE A 323 6.77 -4.86 9.25
CA ILE A 323 6.61 -5.73 8.09
C ILE A 323 6.90 -5.01 6.76
N ASP A 324 7.37 -3.76 6.82
CA ASP A 324 7.77 -3.00 5.64
C ASP A 324 9.13 -3.49 5.11
N ASN A 325 9.45 -3.10 3.88
CA ASN A 325 10.84 -3.18 3.41
C ASN A 325 11.74 -2.20 4.18
N LYS A 326 13.05 -2.36 4.01
CA LYS A 326 14.06 -1.61 4.74
C LYS A 326 13.88 -0.09 4.63
N ASP A 327 13.63 0.43 3.42
CA ASP A 327 13.59 1.86 3.17
C ASP A 327 12.32 2.51 3.73
N ALA A 328 11.16 1.89 3.53
CA ALA A 328 9.89 2.36 4.08
C ALA A 328 9.91 2.34 5.62
N TRP A 329 10.45 1.25 6.23
CA TRP A 329 10.63 1.15 7.67
C TRP A 329 11.55 2.24 8.21
N LYS A 330 12.73 2.47 7.59
CA LYS A 330 13.68 3.49 8.01
C LYS A 330 13.05 4.89 7.99
N ILE A 331 12.42 5.26 6.87
CA ILE A 331 11.77 6.57 6.74
C ILE A 331 10.66 6.78 7.77
N ALA A 332 9.84 5.76 8.01
CA ALA A 332 8.77 5.84 8.99
C ALA A 332 9.31 5.92 10.43
N SER A 333 10.36 5.16 10.74
CA SER A 333 11.03 5.18 12.05
C SER A 333 11.64 6.55 12.36
N GLU A 334 12.33 7.16 11.40
CA GLU A 334 12.87 8.52 11.52
C GLU A 334 11.76 9.57 11.75
N LYS A 335 10.64 9.40 11.08
CA LYS A 335 9.48 10.29 11.23
C LYS A 335 8.81 10.18 12.59
N HIS A 336 8.64 8.98 13.12
CA HIS A 336 7.86 8.73 14.33
C HIS A 336 8.69 8.63 15.60
N ARG A 337 10.03 8.47 15.48
CA ARG A 337 11.02 8.54 16.58
C ARG A 337 10.64 7.70 17.80
N MET A 338 10.37 6.40 17.58
CA MET A 338 10.06 5.46 18.65
C MET A 338 11.23 5.34 19.62
N SER A 339 10.98 5.44 20.95
CA SER A 339 12.01 5.41 22.00
C SER A 339 12.30 4.01 22.53
N TRP A 340 11.58 2.98 22.04
CA TRP A 340 11.73 1.56 22.39
C TRP A 340 12.32 0.76 21.22
N ASN A 341 12.49 -0.56 21.41
CA ASN A 341 13.04 -1.44 20.38
C ASN A 341 12.17 -1.41 19.12
N ASN A 342 12.75 -1.08 17.99
CA ASN A 342 12.08 -1.01 16.70
C ASN A 342 12.91 -1.77 15.65
N TRP A 343 12.50 -2.99 15.37
CA TRP A 343 13.27 -3.97 14.63
C TRP A 343 12.57 -4.41 13.33
N ASN A 344 13.32 -5.11 12.45
CA ASN A 344 12.83 -5.64 11.19
C ASN A 344 13.68 -6.84 10.76
N ASP A 345 13.07 -7.93 10.29
CA ASP A 345 13.77 -9.09 9.73
C ASP A 345 13.97 -9.01 8.21
N HIS A 346 13.51 -7.90 7.59
CA HIS A 346 13.50 -7.66 6.13
C HIS A 346 12.80 -8.73 5.28
N LYS A 347 12.01 -9.61 5.90
CA LYS A 347 11.28 -10.70 5.25
C LYS A 347 9.79 -10.39 5.09
N GLY A 348 9.31 -9.27 5.67
CA GLY A 348 7.93 -8.82 5.57
C GLY A 348 6.95 -9.89 6.07
N GLN A 349 5.96 -10.23 5.26
CA GLN A 349 4.96 -11.23 5.65
C GLN A 349 5.48 -12.66 5.68
N SER A 350 6.66 -12.94 5.13
CA SER A 350 7.26 -14.30 5.16
C SER A 350 8.20 -14.52 6.35
N GLY A 351 8.50 -13.47 7.10
CA GLY A 351 9.39 -13.52 8.24
C GLY A 351 8.71 -13.94 9.55
N ILE A 352 9.24 -13.41 10.68
CA ILE A 352 8.71 -13.71 12.01
C ILE A 352 7.21 -13.38 12.15
N TYR A 353 6.73 -12.34 11.44
CA TYR A 353 5.31 -12.00 11.40
C TYR A 353 4.44 -13.21 11.05
N SER A 354 4.85 -14.05 10.11
CA SER A 354 4.09 -15.24 9.70
C SER A 354 3.81 -16.22 10.84
N ARG A 355 4.61 -16.21 11.90
CA ARG A 355 4.42 -17.05 13.10
C ARG A 355 3.42 -16.44 14.11
N TYR A 356 3.14 -15.15 14.01
CA TYR A 356 2.28 -14.38 14.91
C TYR A 356 1.04 -13.81 14.22
N ASP A 357 0.83 -14.09 12.94
CA ASP A 357 -0.17 -13.44 12.10
C ASP A 357 -1.61 -13.80 12.48
N LEU A 358 -2.32 -12.82 13.02
CA LEU A 358 -3.76 -12.89 13.35
C LEU A 358 -4.66 -12.34 12.24
N GLY A 359 -4.12 -12.09 11.03
CA GLY A 359 -4.87 -11.63 9.87
C GLY A 359 -4.90 -10.12 9.64
N SER A 360 -4.41 -9.32 10.58
CA SER A 360 -4.34 -7.85 10.42
C SER A 360 -3.29 -7.22 11.33
N ILE A 361 -2.89 -5.99 11.00
CA ILE A 361 -2.06 -5.12 11.86
C ILE A 361 -2.86 -3.86 12.26
N PRO A 362 -2.57 -3.22 13.42
CA PRO A 362 -1.59 -3.66 14.41
C PRO A 362 -1.96 -5.01 15.00
N ASN A 363 -0.94 -5.82 15.23
CA ASN A 363 -1.05 -7.15 15.81
C ASN A 363 -0.13 -7.20 17.03
N TYR A 364 -0.70 -7.48 18.17
CA TYR A 364 0.00 -7.46 19.45
C TYR A 364 0.09 -8.87 20.03
N THR A 365 1.24 -9.16 20.65
CA THR A 365 1.43 -10.36 21.45
C THR A 365 2.12 -9.98 22.75
N LEU A 366 1.48 -10.32 23.88
CA LEU A 366 2.09 -10.18 25.20
C LEU A 366 2.73 -11.52 25.60
N ILE A 367 3.98 -11.46 26.06
CA ILE A 367 4.79 -12.61 26.44
C ILE A 367 5.24 -12.45 27.89
N SER A 368 5.24 -13.54 28.66
CA SER A 368 5.71 -13.57 30.04
C SER A 368 7.24 -13.40 30.11
N PRO A 369 7.78 -13.06 31.32
CA PRO A 369 9.23 -12.99 31.54
C PRO A 369 9.99 -14.28 31.18
N GLU A 370 9.34 -15.43 31.27
CA GLU A 370 9.91 -16.75 30.91
C GLU A 370 9.88 -17.03 29.39
N GLY A 371 9.12 -16.24 28.60
CA GLY A 371 9.03 -16.38 27.16
C GLY A 371 7.79 -17.15 26.66
N PHE A 372 6.70 -17.24 27.46
CA PHE A 372 5.45 -17.85 27.06
C PHE A 372 4.43 -16.81 26.62
N VAL A 373 3.71 -17.10 25.54
CA VAL A 373 2.66 -16.23 25.03
C VAL A 373 1.48 -16.18 26.02
N LEU A 374 1.15 -14.99 26.50
CA LEU A 374 0.06 -14.75 27.46
C LEU A 374 -1.23 -14.35 26.75
N GLU A 375 -1.16 -13.44 25.80
CA GLU A 375 -2.30 -12.93 25.05
C GLU A 375 -1.88 -12.48 23.66
N GLN A 376 -2.82 -12.57 22.70
CA GLN A 376 -2.66 -12.07 21.33
C GLN A 376 -3.94 -11.36 20.89
N TRP A 377 -3.82 -10.20 20.26
CA TRP A 377 -4.97 -9.46 19.73
C TRP A 377 -4.59 -8.58 18.55
N THR A 378 -5.59 -8.10 17.82
CA THR A 378 -5.41 -7.14 16.69
C THR A 378 -6.23 -5.88 16.91
N GLY A 379 -5.85 -4.82 16.19
CA GLY A 379 -6.53 -3.54 16.25
C GLY A 379 -6.08 -2.67 17.42
N TYR A 380 -6.36 -1.38 17.29
CA TYR A 380 -6.06 -0.39 18.31
C TYR A 380 -7.28 0.50 18.58
N GLY A 381 -7.55 0.74 19.84
CA GLY A 381 -8.44 1.76 20.36
C GLY A 381 -7.75 2.53 21.48
N LYS A 382 -7.94 3.84 21.57
CA LYS A 382 -7.29 4.66 22.61
C LYS A 382 -7.53 4.08 24.01
N GLY A 383 -6.48 3.81 24.76
CA GLY A 383 -6.51 3.21 26.11
C GLY A 383 -6.54 1.68 26.11
N SER A 384 -6.69 1.02 24.96
CA SER A 384 -6.82 -0.44 24.90
C SER A 384 -5.54 -1.19 25.25
N LEU A 385 -4.37 -0.65 24.91
CA LEU A 385 -3.10 -1.27 25.26
C LEU A 385 -2.85 -1.19 26.76
N LYS A 386 -3.04 -0.01 27.36
CA LYS A 386 -2.87 0.20 28.79
C LYS A 386 -3.78 -0.71 29.63
N GLN A 387 -5.05 -0.85 29.23
CA GLN A 387 -5.98 -1.75 29.88
C GLN A 387 -5.46 -3.20 29.84
N LYS A 388 -5.12 -3.71 28.64
CA LYS A 388 -4.68 -5.10 28.47
C LYS A 388 -3.36 -5.39 29.19
N ILE A 389 -2.39 -4.51 29.09
CA ILE A 389 -1.07 -4.66 29.74
C ILE A 389 -1.21 -4.59 31.27
N GLY A 390 -2.02 -3.64 31.81
CA GLY A 390 -2.27 -3.51 33.23
C GLY A 390 -2.90 -4.75 33.86
N GLU A 391 -3.73 -5.49 33.13
CA GLU A 391 -4.34 -6.75 33.61
C GLU A 391 -3.29 -7.81 33.99
N TYR A 392 -2.10 -7.75 33.43
CA TYR A 392 -0.99 -8.68 33.72
C TYR A 392 0.04 -8.08 34.67
N ILE A 393 0.48 -6.85 34.42
CA ILE A 393 1.65 -6.25 35.11
C ILE A 393 1.27 -5.64 36.45
N ASP A 394 0.05 -5.13 36.64
CA ASP A 394 -0.39 -4.46 37.87
C ASP A 394 -0.90 -5.45 38.95
N LYS A 395 -1.03 -6.75 38.61
CA LYS A 395 -1.45 -7.79 39.56
C LYS A 395 -0.30 -8.42 40.35
N GLU A 396 0.94 -8.13 39.95
CA GLU A 396 2.18 -8.51 40.64
C GLU A 396 2.78 -7.30 41.39
#